data_900b78361974b31e9eb39e127bb80829
#
_entry.id   900b78361974b31e9eb39e127bb80829
#
_cell.length_a   1.000
_cell.length_b   1.000
_cell.length_c   1.000
_cell.angle_alpha   90.00
_cell.angle_beta   90.00
_cell.angle_gamma   90.00
#
_symmetry.space_group_name_H-M   'P 1'
#
loop_
_entity.id
_entity.type
_entity.pdbx_description
1 polymer ?
#
loop_
_entity_poly.entity_id
_entity_poly.type
_entity_poly.pdbx_seq_one_letter_code
_entity_poly.pdbx_strand_id
1 'polypeptide(L)'
;MIARFAIVVVTLLAAVTAQAEVLSPEAARRFVAGKLFAFNCFDGSRGAGRIYGDGSVIGTIQVRGSGPVRSVWLPAGTLRVRGESWCASLQGMAFEPCFRLEKTTERSFRGSWLGFAYCDFTRRMSVAGIGPRRHSSEPVSLEATEASGPN
;
A
#
# COMPACT_ATOMS: atom_id res chain seq x y z
N MET A 1 42.41 -18.47 52.84
CA MET A 1 41.89 -19.11 51.61
C MET A 1 40.57 -18.41 51.28
N ILE A 2 40.62 -17.52 50.28
CA ILE A 2 39.44 -16.70 49.91
C ILE A 2 38.84 -17.33 48.67
N ALA A 3 37.65 -17.97 48.80
CA ALA A 3 36.86 -18.56 47.73
C ALA A 3 36.22 -17.44 46.91
N ARG A 4 36.65 -17.27 45.66
CA ARG A 4 36.01 -16.36 44.70
C ARG A 4 34.80 -17.04 44.08
N PHE A 5 33.62 -16.67 44.49
CA PHE A 5 32.37 -17.04 43.78
C PHE A 5 32.22 -16.16 42.55
N ALA A 6 32.43 -16.73 41.38
CA ALA A 6 32.10 -16.13 40.11
C ALA A 6 30.62 -16.30 39.84
N ILE A 7 29.82 -15.24 39.96
CA ILE A 7 28.42 -15.21 39.57
C ILE A 7 28.38 -15.02 38.05
N VAL A 8 28.04 -16.11 37.35
CA VAL A 8 27.75 -16.06 35.91
C VAL A 8 26.31 -15.62 35.74
N VAL A 9 26.10 -14.36 35.41
CA VAL A 9 24.77 -13.84 35.03
C VAL A 9 24.52 -14.22 33.58
N VAL A 10 23.75 -15.29 33.38
CA VAL A 10 23.26 -15.67 32.04
C VAL A 10 22.05 -14.78 31.71
N THR A 11 22.30 -13.74 30.96
CA THR A 11 21.22 -12.93 30.35
C THR A 11 20.58 -13.72 29.22
N LEU A 12 19.42 -14.36 29.49
CA LEU A 12 18.55 -14.88 28.43
C LEU A 12 18.00 -13.69 27.64
N LEU A 13 18.53 -13.43 26.46
CA LEU A 13 17.87 -12.60 25.45
C LEU A 13 16.68 -13.40 24.95
N ALA A 14 15.49 -13.08 25.44
CA ALA A 14 14.23 -13.55 24.87
C ALA A 14 14.11 -12.89 23.47
N ALA A 15 14.44 -13.62 22.44
CA ALA A 15 14.13 -13.21 21.06
C ALA A 15 12.61 -13.22 20.91
N VAL A 16 11.99 -12.04 20.97
CA VAL A 16 10.56 -11.86 20.65
C VAL A 16 10.45 -12.11 19.14
N THR A 17 10.06 -13.31 18.76
CA THR A 17 9.69 -13.61 17.37
C THR A 17 8.41 -12.83 17.08
N ALA A 18 8.51 -11.84 16.18
CA ALA A 18 7.36 -11.14 15.65
C ALA A 18 6.51 -12.15 14.84
N GLN A 19 5.51 -12.73 15.47
CA GLN A 19 4.55 -13.59 14.79
C GLN A 19 3.59 -12.73 13.98
N ALA A 20 3.34 -13.13 12.74
CA ALA A 20 2.31 -12.51 11.92
C ALA A 20 0.95 -12.71 12.60
N GLU A 21 0.27 -11.61 12.91
CA GLU A 21 -1.04 -11.62 13.56
C GLU A 21 -2.13 -11.68 12.49
N VAL A 22 -2.97 -12.70 12.54
CA VAL A 22 -4.17 -12.77 11.70
C VAL A 22 -5.16 -11.72 12.19
N LEU A 23 -5.49 -10.79 11.32
CA LEU A 23 -6.41 -9.69 11.64
C LEU A 23 -7.86 -10.16 11.53
N SER A 24 -8.67 -9.90 12.58
CA SER A 24 -10.11 -9.97 12.45
C SER A 24 -10.60 -8.94 11.41
N PRO A 25 -11.78 -9.13 10.79
CA PRO A 25 -12.29 -8.21 9.78
C PRO A 25 -12.34 -6.75 10.24
N GLU A 26 -12.75 -6.50 11.49
CA GLU A 26 -12.84 -5.16 12.06
C GLU A 26 -11.45 -4.56 12.31
N ALA A 27 -10.51 -5.37 12.80
CA ALA A 27 -9.12 -4.96 12.99
C ALA A 27 -8.46 -4.63 11.64
N ALA A 28 -8.67 -5.45 10.62
CA ALA A 28 -8.19 -5.23 9.27
C ALA A 28 -8.76 -3.94 8.68
N ARG A 29 -10.07 -3.70 8.82
CA ARG A 29 -10.71 -2.47 8.36
C ARG A 29 -10.07 -1.23 9.01
N ARG A 30 -9.91 -1.21 10.33
CA ARG A 30 -9.24 -0.11 11.04
C ARG A 30 -7.78 0.06 10.61
N PHE A 31 -7.12 -1.05 10.30
CA PHE A 31 -5.73 -1.03 9.87
C PHE A 31 -5.56 -0.44 8.48
N VAL A 32 -6.44 -0.75 7.52
CA VAL A 32 -6.27 -0.37 6.11
C VAL A 32 -7.06 0.88 5.69
N ALA A 33 -8.22 1.16 6.29
CA ALA A 33 -9.14 2.19 5.83
C ALA A 33 -8.49 3.60 5.79
N GLY A 34 -8.67 4.28 4.68
CA GLY A 34 -8.21 5.64 4.43
C GLY A 34 -6.70 5.78 4.20
N LYS A 35 -5.94 4.68 4.23
CA LYS A 35 -4.48 4.70 4.14
C LYS A 35 -4.00 4.30 2.75
N LEU A 36 -2.85 4.83 2.35
CA LEU A 36 -2.18 4.50 1.11
C LEU A 36 -1.19 3.36 1.35
N PHE A 37 -1.30 2.28 0.57
CA PHE A 37 -0.37 1.16 0.59
C PHE A 37 0.29 0.97 -0.77
N ALA A 38 1.59 0.69 -0.79
CA ALA A 38 2.23 0.05 -1.92
C ALA A 38 2.13 -1.46 -1.74
N PHE A 39 2.03 -2.20 -2.84
CA PHE A 39 1.96 -3.66 -2.80
C PHE A 39 2.85 -4.30 -3.84
N ASN A 40 3.29 -5.53 -3.50
CA ASN A 40 3.95 -6.46 -4.40
C ASN A 40 3.31 -7.83 -4.21
N CYS A 41 2.94 -8.47 -5.32
CA CYS A 41 2.31 -9.79 -5.30
C CYS A 41 3.28 -10.89 -5.73
N PHE A 42 2.96 -12.12 -5.41
CA PHE A 42 3.74 -13.32 -5.73
C PHE A 42 3.99 -13.52 -7.23
N ASP A 43 3.09 -13.01 -8.08
CA ASP A 43 3.18 -13.09 -9.55
C ASP A 43 4.00 -11.94 -10.16
N GLY A 44 4.62 -11.09 -9.33
CA GLY A 44 5.37 -9.90 -9.73
C GLY A 44 4.50 -8.67 -9.99
N SER A 45 3.18 -8.75 -9.86
CA SER A 45 2.31 -7.58 -9.94
C SER A 45 2.60 -6.62 -8.79
N ARG A 46 2.65 -5.32 -9.08
CA ARG A 46 2.98 -4.29 -8.11
C ARG A 46 2.19 -3.00 -8.35
N GLY A 47 2.05 -2.20 -7.32
CA GLY A 47 1.34 -0.95 -7.43
C GLY A 47 1.21 -0.22 -6.12
N ALA A 48 0.29 0.74 -6.10
CA ALA A 48 -0.09 1.44 -4.88
C ALA A 48 -1.55 1.84 -4.95
N GLY A 49 -2.23 1.85 -3.81
CA GLY A 49 -3.64 2.22 -3.75
C GLY A 49 -4.09 2.59 -2.35
N ARG A 50 -5.20 3.29 -2.30
CA ARG A 50 -5.91 3.64 -1.09
C ARG A 50 -7.19 2.84 -1.01
N ILE A 51 -7.40 2.20 0.13
CA ILE A 51 -8.61 1.45 0.46
C ILE A 51 -9.47 2.35 1.35
N TYR A 52 -10.71 2.58 0.97
CA TYR A 52 -11.65 3.39 1.75
C TYR A 52 -12.53 2.53 2.65
N GLY A 53 -13.12 3.16 3.66
CA GLY A 53 -13.96 2.47 4.64
C GLY A 53 -15.27 1.90 4.06
N ASP A 54 -15.71 2.37 2.91
CA ASP A 54 -16.86 1.88 2.14
C ASP A 54 -16.51 0.69 1.22
N GLY A 55 -15.25 0.23 1.23
CA GLY A 55 -14.78 -0.87 0.38
C GLY A 55 -14.41 -0.46 -1.03
N SER A 56 -14.39 0.83 -1.35
CA SER A 56 -13.84 1.33 -2.61
C SER A 56 -12.32 1.35 -2.58
N VAL A 57 -11.70 1.28 -3.77
CA VAL A 57 -10.24 1.34 -3.93
C VAL A 57 -9.88 2.25 -5.08
N ILE A 58 -8.89 3.12 -4.88
CA ILE A 58 -8.28 3.93 -5.94
C ILE A 58 -6.78 3.70 -5.92
N GLY A 59 -6.20 3.43 -7.08
CA GLY A 59 -4.77 3.16 -7.14
C GLY A 59 -4.24 2.94 -8.55
N THR A 60 -3.06 2.36 -8.59
CA THR A 60 -2.37 1.97 -9.82
C THR A 60 -1.85 0.55 -9.69
N ILE A 61 -1.77 -0.17 -10.81
CA ILE A 61 -1.20 -1.50 -10.89
C ILE A 61 -0.33 -1.64 -12.13
N GLN A 62 0.79 -2.32 -11.98
CA GLN A 62 1.60 -2.86 -13.06
C GLN A 62 1.55 -4.39 -12.96
N VAL A 63 0.89 -5.02 -13.91
CA VAL A 63 0.67 -6.47 -13.90
C VAL A 63 1.98 -7.20 -14.20
N ARG A 64 2.30 -8.21 -13.39
CA ARG A 64 3.51 -9.06 -13.51
C ARG A 64 4.82 -8.27 -13.60
N GLY A 65 4.85 -7.08 -13.00
CA GLY A 65 6.04 -6.21 -12.99
C GLY A 65 6.48 -5.70 -14.38
N SER A 66 5.69 -5.91 -15.41
CA SER A 66 5.99 -5.54 -16.80
C SER A 66 4.79 -4.81 -17.43
N GLY A 67 5.06 -4.12 -18.56
CA GLY A 67 4.02 -3.37 -19.25
C GLY A 67 3.66 -2.04 -18.59
N PRO A 68 2.62 -1.36 -19.07
CA PRO A 68 2.22 -0.05 -18.58
C PRO A 68 1.58 -0.11 -17.20
N VAL A 69 1.82 0.92 -16.42
CA VAL A 69 1.08 1.15 -15.18
C VAL A 69 -0.33 1.61 -15.53
N ARG A 70 -1.33 0.95 -14.94
CA ARG A 70 -2.75 1.25 -15.18
C ARG A 70 -3.38 1.81 -13.93
N SER A 71 -4.25 2.78 -14.08
CA SER A 71 -5.11 3.26 -13.01
C SER A 71 -6.22 2.24 -12.73
N VAL A 72 -6.50 2.05 -11.45
CA VAL A 72 -7.54 1.16 -10.95
C VAL A 72 -8.51 1.96 -10.09
N TRP A 73 -9.78 1.82 -10.39
CA TRP A 73 -10.85 2.32 -9.56
C TRP A 73 -11.86 1.20 -9.33
N LEU A 74 -12.09 0.86 -8.07
CA LEU A 74 -13.07 -0.12 -7.65
C LEU A 74 -14.16 0.62 -6.85
N PRO A 75 -15.44 0.45 -7.20
CA PRO A 75 -16.53 1.15 -6.53
C PRO A 75 -16.73 0.71 -5.09
N ALA A 76 -17.54 1.48 -4.34
CA ALA A 76 -17.96 1.13 -2.99
C ALA A 76 -18.58 -0.29 -2.94
N GLY A 77 -18.32 -1.01 -1.85
CA GLY A 77 -18.78 -2.38 -1.67
C GLY A 77 -18.01 -3.45 -2.45
N THR A 78 -16.97 -3.08 -3.23
CA THR A 78 -16.10 -4.06 -3.88
C THR A 78 -15.38 -4.91 -2.86
N LEU A 79 -14.75 -4.28 -1.85
CA LEU A 79 -14.17 -4.98 -0.72
C LEU A 79 -15.18 -5.08 0.41
N ARG A 80 -15.52 -6.30 0.82
CA ARG A 80 -16.50 -6.55 1.87
C ARG A 80 -16.09 -7.72 2.77
N VAL A 81 -16.60 -7.69 3.99
CA VAL A 81 -16.41 -8.77 4.94
C VAL A 81 -17.43 -9.88 4.69
N ARG A 82 -16.97 -11.12 4.66
CA ARG A 82 -17.80 -12.32 4.69
C ARG A 82 -17.26 -13.31 5.72
N GLY A 83 -18.00 -13.52 6.80
CA GLY A 83 -17.53 -14.28 7.94
C GLY A 83 -16.24 -13.66 8.50
N GLU A 84 -15.17 -14.42 8.55
CA GLU A 84 -13.86 -13.98 9.05
C GLU A 84 -12.88 -13.54 7.94
N SER A 85 -13.36 -13.37 6.70
CA SER A 85 -12.50 -13.05 5.56
C SER A 85 -12.90 -11.75 4.89
N TRP A 86 -11.93 -11.11 4.26
CA TRP A 86 -12.13 -10.02 3.33
C TRP A 86 -12.29 -10.56 1.92
N CYS A 87 -13.38 -10.24 1.25
CA CYS A 87 -13.66 -10.72 -0.09
C CYS A 87 -13.75 -9.55 -1.06
N ALA A 88 -13.36 -9.80 -2.32
CA ALA A 88 -13.41 -8.82 -3.40
C ALA A 88 -14.48 -9.21 -4.41
N SER A 89 -15.57 -8.44 -4.49
CA SER A 89 -16.60 -8.60 -5.49
C SER A 89 -16.25 -7.79 -6.73
N LEU A 90 -15.61 -8.43 -7.70
CA LEU A 90 -15.14 -7.78 -8.92
C LEU A 90 -16.14 -8.01 -10.06
N GLN A 91 -16.54 -6.93 -10.76
CA GLN A 91 -17.40 -7.04 -11.93
C GLN A 91 -16.75 -7.87 -13.02
N GLY A 92 -17.53 -8.79 -13.61
CA GLY A 92 -17.03 -9.70 -14.65
C GLY A 92 -16.32 -10.94 -14.15
N MET A 93 -16.15 -11.11 -12.83
CA MET A 93 -15.67 -12.38 -12.24
C MET A 93 -16.85 -13.22 -11.75
N ALA A 94 -16.85 -14.49 -12.10
CA ALA A 94 -17.90 -15.45 -11.70
C ALA A 94 -17.77 -15.90 -10.23
N PHE A 95 -16.69 -15.55 -9.57
CA PHE A 95 -16.40 -15.90 -8.16
C PHE A 95 -15.90 -14.67 -7.39
N GLU A 96 -16.05 -14.73 -6.09
CA GLU A 96 -15.61 -13.69 -5.15
C GLU A 96 -14.39 -14.21 -4.38
N PRO A 97 -13.16 -13.78 -4.73
CA PRO A 97 -11.98 -14.21 -3.98
C PRO A 97 -12.00 -13.62 -2.58
N CYS A 98 -11.74 -14.47 -1.58
CA CYS A 98 -11.65 -14.07 -0.19
C CYS A 98 -10.22 -14.22 0.33
N PHE A 99 -9.75 -13.24 1.05
CA PHE A 99 -8.37 -13.11 1.50
C PHE A 99 -8.29 -13.18 3.03
N ARG A 100 -7.26 -13.87 3.52
CA ARG A 100 -6.80 -13.77 4.89
C ARG A 100 -5.82 -12.62 4.98
N LEU A 101 -6.00 -11.75 5.97
CA LEU A 101 -5.10 -10.63 6.22
C LEU A 101 -4.26 -10.90 7.46
N GLU A 102 -2.96 -10.84 7.30
CA GLU A 102 -1.98 -11.07 8.37
C GLU A 102 -1.12 -9.80 8.54
N LYS A 103 -1.19 -9.20 9.72
CA LYS A 103 -0.34 -8.07 10.06
C LYS A 103 1.08 -8.58 10.25
N THR A 104 2.01 -8.08 9.46
CA THR A 104 3.43 -8.45 9.54
C THR A 104 4.24 -7.43 10.33
N THR A 105 3.86 -6.17 10.29
CA THR A 105 4.43 -5.07 11.10
C THR A 105 3.35 -4.02 11.39
N GLU A 106 3.69 -2.98 12.17
CA GLU A 106 2.81 -1.83 12.41
C GLU A 106 2.45 -1.06 11.11
N ARG A 107 3.14 -1.32 10.03
CA ARG A 107 2.97 -0.62 8.75
C ARG A 107 2.74 -1.55 7.57
N SER A 108 2.75 -2.85 7.78
CA SER A 108 2.68 -3.83 6.70
C SER A 108 1.74 -4.98 7.04
N PHE A 109 1.10 -5.51 6.01
CA PHE A 109 0.30 -6.72 6.11
C PHE A 109 0.45 -7.54 4.84
N ARG A 110 0.15 -8.82 4.96
CA ARG A 110 0.02 -9.76 3.84
C ARG A 110 -1.45 -10.11 3.65
N GLY A 111 -1.92 -10.03 2.43
CA GLY A 111 -3.19 -10.60 2.02
C GLY A 111 -2.93 -11.90 1.25
N SER A 112 -3.44 -13.03 1.73
CA SER A 112 -3.25 -14.33 1.09
C SER A 112 -4.57 -14.97 0.66
N TRP A 113 -4.56 -15.67 -0.48
CA TRP A 113 -5.66 -16.42 -1.05
C TRP A 113 -5.23 -17.85 -1.34
N LEU A 114 -6.02 -18.81 -0.90
CA LEU A 114 -5.76 -20.26 -1.06
C LEU A 114 -4.38 -20.73 -0.56
N GLY A 115 -3.70 -19.96 0.28
CA GLY A 115 -2.43 -20.32 0.89
C GLY A 115 -1.18 -20.16 0.00
N PHE A 116 -1.30 -19.99 -1.31
CA PHE A 116 -0.18 -19.84 -2.23
C PHE A 116 -0.14 -18.49 -2.96
N ALA A 117 -1.27 -17.87 -3.20
CA ALA A 117 -1.34 -16.54 -3.81
C ALA A 117 -1.36 -15.48 -2.73
N TYR A 118 -0.45 -14.52 -2.78
CA TYR A 118 -0.37 -13.45 -1.79
C TYR A 118 0.11 -12.15 -2.39
N CYS A 119 -0.20 -11.07 -1.69
CA CYS A 119 0.39 -9.75 -1.89
C CYS A 119 0.87 -9.21 -0.54
N ASP A 120 2.04 -8.61 -0.54
CA ASP A 120 2.59 -7.87 0.59
C ASP A 120 2.28 -6.39 0.43
N PHE A 121 1.69 -5.79 1.44
CA PHE A 121 1.28 -4.39 1.48
C PHE A 121 2.10 -3.63 2.51
N THR A 122 2.67 -2.49 2.11
CA THR A 122 3.40 -1.60 3.00
C THR A 122 2.80 -0.20 2.94
N ARG A 123 2.45 0.33 4.11
CA ARG A 123 1.88 1.67 4.25
C ARG A 123 2.87 2.73 3.76
N ARG A 124 2.42 3.57 2.84
CA ARG A 124 3.14 4.76 2.40
C ARG A 124 2.71 5.96 3.25
N MET A 125 3.67 6.77 3.65
CA MET A 125 3.35 8.10 4.15
C MET A 125 2.90 8.94 2.95
N SER A 126 1.74 9.59 3.03
CA SER A 126 1.38 10.63 2.09
C SER A 126 2.42 11.74 2.27
N VAL A 127 3.29 11.94 1.31
CA VAL A 127 4.06 13.17 1.24
C VAL A 127 3.01 14.23 0.89
N ALA A 128 2.49 14.92 1.89
CA ALA A 128 1.70 16.10 1.69
C ALA A 128 2.62 17.12 0.99
N GLY A 129 2.46 17.30 -0.33
CA GLY A 129 3.27 18.29 -1.03
C GLY A 129 3.62 18.02 -2.48
N ILE A 130 3.18 16.91 -3.10
CA ILE A 130 3.23 16.83 -4.56
C ILE A 130 1.82 17.10 -5.08
N GLY A 131 1.37 18.35 -4.92
CA GLY A 131 0.33 18.90 -5.78
C GLY A 131 0.85 18.88 -7.23
N PRO A 132 -0.05 18.76 -8.24
CA PRO A 132 0.36 18.92 -9.61
C PRO A 132 1.07 20.27 -9.71
N ARG A 133 2.33 20.27 -10.14
CA ARG A 133 3.00 21.50 -10.51
C ARG A 133 2.09 22.17 -11.55
N ARG A 134 1.42 23.23 -11.15
CA ARG A 134 0.85 24.16 -12.10
C ARG A 134 2.05 24.64 -12.92
N HIS A 135 2.13 24.24 -14.16
CA HIS A 135 2.91 24.96 -15.15
C HIS A 135 2.31 26.36 -15.15
N SER A 136 2.96 27.30 -14.49
CA SER A 136 2.75 28.71 -14.74
C SER A 136 3.19 28.93 -16.17
N SER A 137 2.23 28.95 -17.08
CA SER A 137 2.40 29.51 -18.39
C SER A 137 2.52 31.00 -18.17
N GLU A 138 3.74 31.45 -17.93
CA GLU A 138 4.08 32.86 -18.00
C GLU A 138 3.92 33.27 -19.47
N PRO A 139 3.06 34.25 -19.79
CA PRO A 139 2.96 34.73 -21.15
C PRO A 139 4.27 35.42 -21.47
N VAL A 140 5.03 34.89 -22.44
CA VAL A 140 6.17 35.56 -23.03
C VAL A 140 5.61 36.78 -23.78
N SER A 141 5.77 37.98 -23.20
CA SER A 141 5.55 39.24 -23.88
C SER A 141 6.59 39.34 -25.00
N LEU A 142 6.16 39.15 -26.23
CA LEU A 142 6.91 39.54 -27.41
C LEU A 142 6.86 41.07 -27.49
N GLU A 143 7.88 41.70 -26.95
CA GLU A 143 8.15 43.12 -27.17
C GLU A 143 8.55 43.30 -28.63
N ALA A 144 7.66 43.94 -29.40
CA ALA A 144 7.91 44.30 -30.76
C ALA A 144 8.98 45.39 -30.79
N THR A 145 10.19 45.03 -31.26
CA THR A 145 11.22 46.01 -31.57
C THR A 145 10.81 46.71 -32.87
N GLU A 146 10.32 47.93 -32.74
CA GLU A 146 10.19 48.85 -33.87
C GLU A 146 11.59 49.21 -34.38
N ALA A 147 11.90 48.73 -35.57
CA ALA A 147 13.05 49.18 -36.34
C ALA A 147 12.72 50.53 -37.01
N SER A 148 13.18 51.62 -36.38
CA SER A 148 13.30 52.90 -37.10
C SER A 148 14.38 52.78 -38.17
N GLY A 149 13.98 52.86 -39.48
CA GLY A 149 14.89 53.08 -40.59
C GLY A 149 15.11 54.58 -40.78
N PRO A 150 16.34 55.01 -41.08
CA PRO A 150 16.60 56.39 -41.53
C PRO A 150 16.40 56.52 -43.01
N ASN A 151 15.80 57.59 -43.38
CA ASN A 151 15.80 58.42 -44.60
C ASN A 151 16.76 58.02 -45.74
#